data_b06bd0a80ecb40236d1b5f819fd14461
#
_entry.id   b06bd0a80ecb40236d1b5f819fd14461
#
_cell.length_a   1.000
_cell.length_b   1.000
_cell.length_c   1.000
_cell.angle_alpha   90.00
_cell.angle_beta   90.00
_cell.angle_gamma   90.00
#
_symmetry.space_group_name_H-M   'P 1'
#
loop_
_entity.id
_entity.type
_entity.pdbx_description
1 polymer ?
#
loop_
_entity_poly.entity_id
_entity_poly.type
_entity_poly.pdbx_seq_one_letter_code
_entity_poly.pdbx_strand_id
1 'polypeptide(L)'
;MNLALFDLDNTLLDGDAETLWFEYLHQAGHLEGNFFGKLEEFTNDYDQEELDFSEYLNFILLPLKKWGPEKVKPWREQFLLEKIEPRLRYQNILHDHRRQGHVLVLITASHDFLAEPIGQMLEMDFTLSTRPEIIDGIYTGKVHEACFRKGKVEILNEFLDIQGFKPNKTWFYSDSQNDLPLMRNCDHPVAVHPDQNLRI
;
A
#
# COMPACT_ATOMS: atom_id res chain seq x y z
N MET A 1 15.95 -18.90 3.99
CA MET A 1 14.57 -18.48 4.26
C MET A 1 13.86 -18.21 2.94
N ASN A 2 12.52 -18.26 2.91
CA ASN A 2 11.71 -17.91 1.76
C ASN A 2 10.91 -16.64 2.09
N LEU A 3 10.60 -15.82 1.09
CA LEU A 3 9.83 -14.61 1.22
C LEU A 3 8.50 -14.72 0.46
N ALA A 4 7.41 -14.31 1.09
CA ALA A 4 6.13 -14.12 0.44
C ALA A 4 5.75 -12.63 0.53
N LEU A 5 5.78 -11.95 -0.61
CA LEU A 5 5.48 -10.54 -0.77
C LEU A 5 4.03 -10.38 -1.23
N PHE A 6 3.34 -9.41 -0.69
CA PHE A 6 1.95 -9.13 -1.02
C PHE A 6 1.75 -7.64 -1.25
N ASP A 7 1.15 -7.30 -2.37
CA ASP A 7 0.56 -5.99 -2.55
C ASP A 7 -0.73 -5.86 -1.71
N LEU A 8 -1.19 -4.64 -1.46
CA LEU A 8 -2.37 -4.37 -0.64
C LEU A 8 -3.62 -4.14 -1.48
N ASP A 9 -3.62 -3.02 -2.20
CA ASP A 9 -4.81 -2.46 -2.82
C ASP A 9 -5.27 -3.35 -3.98
N ASN A 10 -6.57 -3.70 -4.01
CA ASN A 10 -7.17 -4.68 -4.91
C ASN A 10 -6.54 -6.09 -4.89
N THR A 11 -5.49 -6.31 -4.11
CA THR A 11 -4.83 -7.59 -3.87
C THR A 11 -5.32 -8.22 -2.56
N LEU A 12 -4.77 -7.85 -1.40
CA LEU A 12 -5.20 -8.33 -0.07
C LEU A 12 -6.41 -7.57 0.45
N LEU A 13 -6.66 -6.38 -0.06
CA LEU A 13 -7.82 -5.54 0.24
C LEU A 13 -8.78 -5.53 -0.95
N ASP A 14 -10.08 -5.68 -0.69
CA ASP A 14 -11.15 -5.43 -1.67
C ASP A 14 -11.39 -3.92 -1.79
N GLY A 15 -10.60 -3.26 -2.62
CA GLY A 15 -10.62 -1.82 -2.85
C GLY A 15 -9.24 -1.19 -2.67
N ASP A 16 -9.20 0.13 -2.75
CA ASP A 16 -8.02 0.97 -2.58
C ASP A 16 -8.08 1.69 -1.23
N ALA A 17 -7.06 1.52 -0.41
CA ALA A 17 -7.02 2.01 0.98
C ALA A 17 -7.12 3.53 1.08
N GLU A 18 -6.48 4.26 0.15
CA GLU A 18 -6.49 5.73 0.14
C GLU A 18 -7.87 6.27 -0.26
N THR A 19 -8.47 5.69 -1.29
CA THR A 19 -9.83 6.03 -1.73
C THR A 19 -10.85 5.77 -0.63
N LEU A 20 -10.81 4.59 -0.01
CA LEU A 20 -11.69 4.24 1.12
C LEU A 20 -11.50 5.17 2.32
N TRP A 21 -10.26 5.61 2.57
CA TRP A 21 -9.95 6.58 3.63
C TRP A 21 -10.58 7.94 3.37
N PHE A 22 -10.46 8.47 2.15
CA PHE A 22 -11.09 9.73 1.77
C PHE A 22 -12.63 9.66 1.82
N GLU A 23 -13.22 8.55 1.36
CA GLU A 23 -14.65 8.30 1.48
C GLU A 23 -15.12 8.31 2.93
N TYR A 24 -14.37 7.62 3.81
CA TYR A 24 -14.66 7.59 5.23
C TYR A 24 -14.59 8.99 5.86
N LEU A 25 -13.53 9.75 5.61
CA LEU A 25 -13.38 11.10 6.14
C LEU A 25 -14.48 12.05 5.66
N HIS A 26 -14.92 11.90 4.42
CA HIS A 26 -16.04 12.67 3.87
C HIS A 26 -17.37 12.29 4.54
N GLN A 27 -17.67 10.99 4.64
CA GLN A 27 -18.88 10.49 5.29
C GLN A 27 -18.96 10.91 6.76
N ALA A 28 -17.83 10.97 7.44
CA ALA A 28 -17.72 11.44 8.82
C ALA A 28 -17.77 12.98 8.97
N GLY A 29 -17.87 13.73 7.86
CA GLY A 29 -17.92 15.20 7.87
C GLY A 29 -16.57 15.88 8.16
N HIS A 30 -15.47 15.14 8.04
CA HIS A 30 -14.12 15.69 8.25
C HIS A 30 -13.55 16.34 6.98
N LEU A 31 -13.97 15.88 5.80
CA LEU A 31 -13.57 16.46 4.51
C LEU A 31 -14.78 17.12 3.82
N GLU A 32 -14.61 18.38 3.44
CA GLU A 32 -15.55 19.13 2.64
C GLU A 32 -14.94 19.42 1.26
N GLY A 33 -15.77 19.44 0.22
CA GLY A 33 -15.36 19.79 -1.14
C GLY A 33 -15.36 18.62 -2.12
N ASN A 34 -14.94 18.89 -3.36
CA ASN A 34 -14.95 17.90 -4.45
C ASN A 34 -13.64 17.08 -4.48
N PHE A 35 -13.37 16.30 -3.43
CA PHE A 35 -12.21 15.41 -3.40
C PHE A 35 -12.36 14.23 -4.36
N PHE A 36 -13.60 13.76 -4.56
CA PHE A 36 -13.87 12.59 -5.41
C PHE A 36 -13.50 12.83 -6.87
N GLY A 37 -13.80 14.02 -7.42
CA GLY A 37 -13.39 14.35 -8.79
C GLY A 37 -11.87 14.30 -8.99
N LYS A 38 -11.10 14.74 -7.99
CA LYS A 38 -9.64 14.67 -8.07
C LYS A 38 -9.10 13.23 -7.89
N LEU A 39 -9.74 12.42 -7.04
CA LEU A 39 -9.41 11.00 -6.93
C LEU A 39 -9.70 10.25 -8.24
N GLU A 40 -10.82 10.56 -8.89
CA GLU A 40 -11.17 9.97 -10.19
C GLU A 40 -10.17 10.38 -11.29
N GLU A 41 -9.72 11.63 -11.32
CA GLU A 41 -8.64 12.07 -12.20
C GLU A 41 -7.37 11.22 -11.97
N PHE A 42 -6.90 11.09 -10.74
CA PHE A 42 -5.73 10.29 -10.41
C PHE A 42 -5.90 8.81 -10.75
N THR A 43 -7.10 8.24 -10.57
CA THR A 43 -7.39 6.86 -10.95
C THR A 43 -7.26 6.69 -12.48
N ASN A 44 -7.81 7.63 -13.25
CA ASN A 44 -7.69 7.60 -14.71
C ASN A 44 -6.23 7.74 -15.16
N ASP A 45 -5.45 8.64 -14.55
CA ASP A 45 -4.03 8.82 -14.85
C ASP A 45 -3.22 7.55 -14.48
N TYR A 46 -3.59 6.88 -13.37
CA TYR A 46 -2.99 5.60 -12.96
C TYR A 46 -3.21 4.51 -14.02
N ASP A 47 -4.46 4.37 -14.50
CA ASP A 47 -4.84 3.38 -15.51
C ASP A 47 -4.15 3.63 -16.87
N GLN A 48 -3.87 4.90 -17.19
CA GLN A 48 -3.17 5.33 -18.41
C GLN A 48 -1.64 5.33 -18.27
N GLU A 49 -1.10 4.97 -17.10
CA GLU A 49 0.34 5.05 -16.76
C GLU A 49 0.91 6.48 -16.76
N GLU A 50 0.06 7.50 -16.72
CA GLU A 50 0.41 8.92 -16.76
C GLU A 50 0.46 9.59 -15.38
N LEU A 51 0.13 8.83 -14.30
CA LEU A 51 0.07 9.35 -12.93
C LEU A 51 1.35 10.05 -12.50
N ASP A 52 1.25 11.36 -12.19
CA ASP A 52 2.25 12.05 -11.38
C ASP A 52 2.10 11.64 -9.92
N PHE A 53 2.91 10.65 -9.52
CA PHE A 53 2.85 10.09 -8.18
C PHE A 53 3.17 11.11 -7.08
N SER A 54 3.95 12.15 -7.38
CA SER A 54 4.28 13.21 -6.41
C SER A 54 3.07 14.12 -6.17
N GLU A 55 2.33 14.48 -7.23
CA GLU A 55 1.08 15.24 -7.11
C GLU A 55 0.02 14.44 -6.36
N TYR A 56 -0.15 13.17 -6.71
CA TYR A 56 -1.04 12.24 -6.03
C TYR A 56 -0.74 12.17 -4.52
N LEU A 57 0.52 11.94 -4.15
CA LEU A 57 0.94 11.87 -2.74
C LEU A 57 0.71 13.18 -1.99
N ASN A 58 0.98 14.32 -2.61
CA ASN A 58 0.64 15.61 -2.01
C ASN A 58 -0.84 15.73 -1.67
N PHE A 59 -1.70 15.17 -2.53
CA PHE A 59 -3.14 15.20 -2.34
C PHE A 59 -3.58 14.23 -1.23
N ILE A 60 -3.15 12.97 -1.25
CA ILE A 60 -3.58 11.98 -0.24
C ILE A 60 -3.06 12.29 1.16
N LEU A 61 -1.97 13.04 1.28
CA LEU A 61 -1.43 13.48 2.57
C LEU A 61 -2.12 14.73 3.14
N LEU A 62 -3.08 15.36 2.41
CA LEU A 62 -3.78 16.56 2.89
C LEU A 62 -4.41 16.40 4.28
N PRO A 63 -5.07 15.29 4.65
CA PRO A 63 -5.60 15.12 6.00
C PRO A 63 -4.52 15.18 7.07
N LEU A 64 -3.39 14.52 6.85
CA LEU A 64 -2.25 14.51 7.78
C LEU A 64 -1.58 15.87 7.88
N LYS A 65 -1.46 16.59 6.76
CA LYS A 65 -0.94 17.97 6.74
C LYS A 65 -1.86 18.95 7.48
N LYS A 66 -3.18 18.81 7.30
CA LYS A 66 -4.17 19.76 7.86
C LYS A 66 -4.36 19.59 9.36
N TRP A 67 -4.41 18.34 9.84
CA TRP A 67 -4.77 18.07 11.23
C TRP A 67 -3.67 17.44 12.06
N GLY A 68 -2.61 16.94 11.44
CA GLY A 68 -1.55 16.18 12.08
C GLY A 68 -1.95 14.73 12.42
N PRO A 69 -0.96 13.84 12.56
CA PRO A 69 -1.19 12.40 12.74
C PRO A 69 -1.94 12.08 14.04
N GLU A 70 -1.62 12.78 15.13
CA GLU A 70 -2.25 12.51 16.44
C GLU A 70 -3.75 12.76 16.45
N LYS A 71 -4.22 13.80 15.76
CA LYS A 71 -5.65 14.12 15.66
C LYS A 71 -6.38 13.14 14.74
N VAL A 72 -5.72 12.67 13.68
CA VAL A 72 -6.30 11.80 12.66
C VAL A 72 -6.26 10.32 13.08
N LYS A 73 -5.37 9.95 13.98
CA LYS A 73 -5.19 8.58 14.47
C LYS A 73 -6.48 7.92 14.99
N PRO A 74 -7.30 8.56 15.85
CA PRO A 74 -8.57 7.93 16.29
C PRO A 74 -9.55 7.67 15.13
N TRP A 75 -9.57 8.56 14.12
CA TRP A 75 -10.40 8.37 12.93
C TRP A 75 -9.91 7.18 12.10
N ARG A 76 -8.59 7.03 11.98
CA ARG A 76 -7.97 5.89 11.31
C ARG A 76 -8.30 4.57 12.03
N GLU A 77 -8.21 4.52 13.35
CA GLU A 77 -8.54 3.32 14.12
C GLU A 77 -9.97 2.86 13.87
N GLN A 78 -10.92 3.79 13.84
CA GLN A 78 -12.31 3.48 13.49
C GLN A 78 -12.46 3.06 12.03
N PHE A 79 -11.82 3.77 11.11
CA PHE A 79 -11.77 3.44 9.68
C PHE A 79 -11.28 2.01 9.43
N LEU A 80 -10.19 1.60 10.10
CA LEU A 80 -9.63 0.26 9.96
C LEU A 80 -10.66 -0.81 10.32
N LEU A 81 -11.38 -0.65 11.42
CA LEU A 81 -12.41 -1.60 11.87
C LEU A 81 -13.64 -1.60 10.96
N GLU A 82 -14.10 -0.44 10.52
CA GLU A 82 -15.35 -0.31 9.78
C GLU A 82 -15.20 -0.55 8.27
N LYS A 83 -14.06 -0.17 7.70
CA LYS A 83 -13.89 -0.16 6.25
C LYS A 83 -12.83 -1.14 5.74
N ILE A 84 -11.74 -1.35 6.47
CA ILE A 84 -10.63 -2.20 6.03
C ILE A 84 -10.87 -3.65 6.45
N GLU A 85 -11.06 -3.93 7.74
CA GLU A 85 -11.19 -5.30 8.26
C GLU A 85 -12.21 -6.15 7.49
N PRO A 86 -13.45 -5.67 7.18
CA PRO A 86 -14.43 -6.46 6.44
C PRO A 86 -14.07 -6.74 4.98
N ARG A 87 -13.06 -6.05 4.44
CA ARG A 87 -12.60 -6.15 3.05
C ARG A 87 -11.31 -6.93 2.87
N LEU A 88 -10.70 -7.40 3.97
CA LEU A 88 -9.47 -8.18 3.86
C LEU A 88 -9.73 -9.56 3.25
N ARG A 89 -8.89 -9.92 2.29
CA ARG A 89 -8.99 -11.14 1.48
C ARG A 89 -7.83 -12.11 1.73
N TYR A 90 -7.95 -13.33 1.24
CA TYR A 90 -6.86 -14.32 1.13
C TYR A 90 -6.14 -14.69 2.43
N GLN A 91 -6.83 -14.64 3.56
CA GLN A 91 -6.31 -15.07 4.87
C GLN A 91 -5.75 -16.52 4.83
N ASN A 92 -6.36 -17.41 4.03
CA ASN A 92 -5.90 -18.78 3.82
C ASN A 92 -4.51 -18.83 3.15
N ILE A 93 -4.24 -17.96 2.17
CA ILE A 93 -2.93 -17.91 1.49
C ILE A 93 -1.85 -17.42 2.45
N LEU A 94 -2.15 -16.38 3.23
CA LEU A 94 -1.24 -15.89 4.28
C LEU A 94 -0.94 -16.99 5.31
N HIS A 95 -1.98 -17.71 5.75
CA HIS A 95 -1.83 -18.83 6.68
C HIS A 95 -0.96 -19.95 6.11
N ASP A 96 -1.15 -20.31 4.84
CA ASP A 96 -0.37 -21.37 4.18
C ASP A 96 1.11 -21.00 4.06
N HIS A 97 1.43 -19.75 3.75
CA HIS A 97 2.82 -19.28 3.76
C HIS A 97 3.42 -19.31 5.15
N ARG A 98 2.70 -18.88 6.19
CA ARG A 98 3.16 -18.98 7.59
C ARG A 98 3.45 -20.41 8.01
N ARG A 99 2.56 -21.35 7.66
CA ARG A 99 2.76 -22.79 7.97
C ARG A 99 4.01 -23.37 7.30
N GLN A 100 4.42 -22.82 6.17
CA GLN A 100 5.64 -23.21 5.47
C GLN A 100 6.89 -22.49 6.01
N GLY A 101 6.75 -21.60 7.00
CA GLY A 101 7.85 -20.84 7.58
C GLY A 101 8.40 -19.75 6.66
N HIS A 102 7.56 -19.23 5.75
CA HIS A 102 7.92 -18.10 4.93
C HIS A 102 7.78 -16.80 5.73
N VAL A 103 8.63 -15.83 5.46
CA VAL A 103 8.50 -14.46 5.97
C VAL A 103 7.49 -13.73 5.09
N LEU A 104 6.47 -13.16 5.71
CA LEU A 104 5.41 -12.41 5.03
C LEU A 104 5.71 -10.91 5.04
N VAL A 105 5.71 -10.31 3.88
CA VAL A 105 5.99 -8.88 3.71
C VAL A 105 4.85 -8.22 2.93
N LEU A 106 4.21 -7.22 3.54
CA LEU A 106 3.35 -6.32 2.81
C LEU A 106 4.22 -5.31 2.07
N ILE A 107 3.99 -5.10 0.76
CA ILE A 107 4.72 -4.13 -0.05
C ILE A 107 3.75 -3.33 -0.93
N THR A 108 3.47 -2.08 -0.55
CA THR A 108 2.37 -1.28 -1.11
C THR A 108 2.77 0.15 -1.43
N ALA A 109 2.11 0.73 -2.43
CA ALA A 109 2.25 2.15 -2.76
C ALA A 109 1.56 3.08 -1.74
N SER A 110 0.60 2.57 -0.97
CA SER A 110 -0.08 3.29 0.11
C SER A 110 0.92 3.84 1.13
N HIS A 111 0.62 5.00 1.72
CA HIS A 111 1.53 5.60 2.70
C HIS A 111 1.50 4.87 4.07
N ASP A 112 2.59 4.97 4.80
CA ASP A 112 2.86 4.26 6.06
C ASP A 112 1.77 4.45 7.14
N PHE A 113 1.16 5.64 7.22
CA PHE A 113 0.10 5.93 8.17
C PHE A 113 -1.11 4.98 8.06
N LEU A 114 -1.43 4.47 6.85
CA LEU A 114 -2.45 3.46 6.61
C LEU A 114 -1.86 2.05 6.51
N ALA A 115 -0.77 1.89 5.77
CA ALA A 115 -0.19 0.59 5.47
C ALA A 115 0.33 -0.16 6.71
N GLU A 116 1.01 0.54 7.63
CA GLU A 116 1.56 -0.07 8.84
C GLU A 116 0.49 -0.77 9.71
N PRO A 117 -0.61 -0.09 10.13
CA PRO A 117 -1.63 -0.76 10.92
C PRO A 117 -2.39 -1.84 10.14
N ILE A 118 -2.55 -1.71 8.82
CA ILE A 118 -3.15 -2.77 7.99
C ILE A 118 -2.22 -4.00 7.96
N GLY A 119 -0.92 -3.80 7.81
CA GLY A 119 0.08 -4.87 7.91
C GLY A 119 0.02 -5.60 9.25
N GLN A 120 -0.16 -4.86 10.36
CA GLN A 120 -0.36 -5.44 11.69
C GLN A 120 -1.66 -6.27 11.78
N MET A 121 -2.77 -5.79 11.21
CA MET A 121 -4.05 -6.53 11.16
C MET A 121 -3.92 -7.83 10.35
N LEU A 122 -3.10 -7.83 9.31
CA LEU A 122 -2.78 -8.99 8.48
C LEU A 122 -1.69 -9.89 9.11
N GLU A 123 -1.16 -9.50 10.28
CA GLU A 123 -0.04 -10.17 10.96
C GLU A 123 1.18 -10.34 10.03
N MET A 124 1.50 -9.33 9.23
CA MET A 124 2.71 -9.33 8.41
C MET A 124 3.96 -9.22 9.28
N ASP A 125 5.01 -9.94 8.91
CA ASP A 125 6.30 -9.82 9.61
C ASP A 125 6.95 -8.46 9.36
N PHE A 126 6.74 -7.90 8.15
CA PHE A 126 7.23 -6.57 7.76
C PHE A 126 6.22 -5.86 6.84
N THR A 127 6.24 -4.52 6.90
CA THR A 127 5.49 -3.65 6.00
C THR A 127 6.46 -2.70 5.30
N LEU A 128 6.48 -2.75 3.97
CA LEU A 128 7.23 -1.85 3.09
C LEU A 128 6.20 -0.98 2.36
N SER A 129 6.25 0.31 2.59
CA SER A 129 5.23 1.25 2.11
C SER A 129 5.85 2.57 1.67
N THR A 130 5.08 3.43 1.05
CA THR A 130 5.51 4.79 0.76
C THR A 130 5.71 5.56 2.07
N ARG A 131 6.87 6.22 2.22
CA ARG A 131 7.24 6.99 3.40
C ARG A 131 7.16 8.48 3.13
N PRO A 132 6.14 9.18 3.67
CA PRO A 132 6.06 10.63 3.62
C PRO A 132 7.22 11.31 4.35
N GLU A 133 7.64 12.47 3.85
CA GLU A 133 8.62 13.30 4.55
C GLU A 133 7.95 13.98 5.75
N ILE A 134 8.60 13.84 6.92
CA ILE A 134 8.18 14.47 8.17
C ILE A 134 9.33 15.34 8.67
N ILE A 135 9.08 16.64 8.86
CA ILE A 135 10.03 17.60 9.45
C ILE A 135 9.39 18.16 10.71
N ASP A 136 10.07 18.05 11.85
CA ASP A 136 9.59 18.53 13.17
C ASP A 136 8.18 18.00 13.53
N GLY A 137 7.87 16.76 13.16
CA GLY A 137 6.57 16.13 13.40
C GLY A 137 5.44 16.57 12.45
N ILE A 138 5.77 17.33 11.41
CA ILE A 138 4.82 17.87 10.44
C ILE A 138 5.04 17.16 9.09
N TYR A 139 3.95 16.65 8.51
CA TYR A 139 3.95 16.13 7.14
C TYR A 139 4.13 17.27 6.14
N THR A 140 5.21 17.23 5.35
CA THR A 140 5.53 18.29 4.37
C THR A 140 4.68 18.17 3.10
N GLY A 141 4.14 16.98 2.83
CA GLY A 141 3.46 16.60 1.59
C GLY A 141 4.42 16.09 0.52
N LYS A 142 5.72 16.02 0.84
CA LYS A 142 6.70 15.33 0.01
C LYS A 142 6.85 13.89 0.46
N VAL A 143 7.53 13.10 -0.34
CA VAL A 143 7.85 11.71 -0.06
C VAL A 143 9.33 11.59 0.19
N HIS A 144 9.67 10.91 1.27
CA HIS A 144 11.05 10.50 1.52
C HIS A 144 11.40 9.33 0.62
N GLU A 145 10.48 8.37 0.47
CA GLU A 145 10.69 7.15 -0.29
C GLU A 145 9.34 6.65 -0.86
N ALA A 146 9.28 6.46 -2.18
CA ALA A 146 8.07 6.06 -2.89
C ALA A 146 8.08 4.56 -3.22
N CYS A 147 7.18 3.79 -2.60
CA CYS A 147 7.01 2.35 -2.84
C CYS A 147 6.12 2.08 -4.08
N PHE A 148 6.48 2.64 -5.22
CA PHE A 148 5.69 2.57 -6.44
C PHE A 148 6.52 2.16 -7.65
N ARG A 149 5.99 1.25 -8.50
CA ARG A 149 6.68 0.72 -9.69
C ARG A 149 8.09 0.19 -9.34
N LYS A 150 9.14 0.80 -9.93
CA LYS A 150 10.55 0.44 -9.65
C LYS A 150 10.94 0.70 -8.19
N GLY A 151 10.33 1.67 -7.54
CA GLY A 151 10.54 1.96 -6.12
C GLY A 151 10.26 0.75 -5.23
N LYS A 152 9.28 -0.11 -5.55
CA LYS A 152 9.08 -1.37 -4.82
C LYS A 152 10.31 -2.28 -4.87
N VAL A 153 11.00 -2.35 -6.01
CA VAL A 153 12.22 -3.16 -6.16
C VAL A 153 13.37 -2.56 -5.35
N GLU A 154 13.53 -1.24 -5.38
CA GLU A 154 14.58 -0.52 -4.66
C GLU A 154 14.41 -0.67 -3.16
N ILE A 155 13.21 -0.43 -2.65
CA ILE A 155 12.85 -0.59 -1.23
C ILE A 155 13.02 -2.03 -0.75
N LEU A 156 12.61 -3.02 -1.57
CA LEU A 156 12.81 -4.42 -1.21
C LEU A 156 14.29 -4.76 -1.11
N ASN A 157 15.12 -4.33 -2.07
CA ASN A 157 16.55 -4.61 -2.05
C ASN A 157 17.23 -3.96 -0.83
N GLU A 158 16.93 -2.70 -0.54
CA GLU A 158 17.44 -2.02 0.65
C GLU A 158 17.02 -2.74 1.94
N PHE A 159 15.74 -3.11 2.04
CA PHE A 159 15.25 -3.91 3.17
C PHE A 159 16.02 -5.23 3.33
N LEU A 160 16.22 -5.97 2.24
CA LEU A 160 16.96 -7.23 2.28
C LEU A 160 18.42 -7.02 2.74
N ASP A 161 19.06 -5.97 2.27
CA ASP A 161 20.43 -5.62 2.65
C ASP A 161 20.52 -5.23 4.14
N ILE A 162 19.62 -4.39 4.63
CA ILE A 162 19.56 -3.94 6.03
C ILE A 162 19.30 -5.13 6.97
N GLN A 163 18.40 -6.04 6.61
CA GLN A 163 18.10 -7.22 7.40
C GLN A 163 19.14 -8.33 7.26
N GLY A 164 20.06 -8.23 6.30
CA GLY A 164 20.98 -9.30 5.94
C GLY A 164 20.26 -10.53 5.37
N PHE A 165 19.09 -10.36 4.79
CA PHE A 165 18.27 -11.45 4.26
C PHE A 165 18.75 -11.86 2.86
N LYS A 166 18.84 -13.19 2.67
CA LYS A 166 19.13 -13.82 1.37
C LYS A 166 18.03 -14.85 1.09
N PRO A 167 16.93 -14.45 0.46
CA PRO A 167 15.84 -15.37 0.16
C PRO A 167 16.31 -16.49 -0.76
N ASN A 168 15.89 -17.73 -0.48
CA ASN A 168 16.09 -18.86 -1.40
C ASN A 168 15.04 -18.85 -2.50
N LYS A 169 13.81 -18.46 -2.16
CA LYS A 169 12.68 -18.28 -3.08
C LYS A 169 11.83 -17.11 -2.64
N THR A 170 11.24 -16.46 -3.65
CA THR A 170 10.36 -15.30 -3.49
C THR A 170 9.05 -15.52 -4.22
N TRP A 171 7.93 -15.23 -3.54
CA TRP A 171 6.60 -15.12 -4.13
C TRP A 171 6.18 -13.68 -4.10
N PHE A 172 5.46 -13.21 -5.13
CA PHE A 172 4.85 -11.89 -5.10
C PHE A 172 3.45 -11.92 -5.70
N TYR A 173 2.49 -11.48 -4.91
CA TYR A 173 1.07 -11.42 -5.24
C TYR A 173 0.67 -9.98 -5.51
N SER A 174 0.10 -9.68 -6.69
CA SER A 174 -0.38 -8.35 -7.07
C SER A 174 -1.44 -8.42 -8.17
N ASP A 175 -2.31 -7.40 -8.23
CA ASP A 175 -3.33 -7.20 -9.25
C ASP A 175 -2.86 -6.31 -10.42
N SER A 176 -1.82 -5.49 -10.20
CA SER A 176 -1.49 -4.33 -11.04
C SER A 176 -0.30 -4.53 -11.98
N GLN A 177 -0.44 -4.05 -13.22
CA GLN A 177 0.67 -3.91 -14.17
C GLN A 177 1.82 -3.05 -13.65
N ASN A 178 1.54 -2.08 -12.76
CA ASN A 178 2.56 -1.22 -12.16
C ASN A 178 3.57 -2.02 -11.33
N ASP A 179 3.21 -3.23 -10.92
CA ASP A 179 4.05 -4.15 -10.16
C ASP A 179 4.90 -5.11 -11.01
N LEU A 180 4.77 -5.05 -12.34
CA LEU A 180 5.61 -5.85 -13.26
C LEU A 180 7.12 -5.75 -12.98
N PRO A 181 7.69 -4.59 -12.62
CA PRO A 181 9.12 -4.53 -12.27
C PRO A 181 9.47 -5.47 -11.11
N LEU A 182 8.64 -5.56 -10.07
CA LEU A 182 8.87 -6.45 -8.93
C LEU A 182 8.52 -7.91 -9.28
N MET A 183 7.43 -8.14 -9.99
CA MET A 183 7.05 -9.49 -10.44
C MET A 183 8.17 -10.17 -11.25
N ARG A 184 8.86 -9.42 -12.12
CA ARG A 184 9.98 -9.94 -12.93
C ARG A 184 11.22 -10.28 -12.11
N ASN A 185 11.32 -9.79 -10.89
CA ASN A 185 12.42 -10.05 -9.96
C ASN A 185 12.11 -11.14 -8.95
N CYS A 186 10.91 -11.73 -8.99
CA CYS A 186 10.50 -12.80 -8.08
C CYS A 186 10.49 -14.16 -8.79
N ASP A 187 10.75 -15.24 -8.02
CA ASP A 187 10.74 -16.61 -8.56
C ASP A 187 9.34 -17.08 -8.92
N HIS A 188 8.34 -16.63 -8.15
CA HIS A 188 6.94 -17.02 -8.28
C HIS A 188 6.02 -15.79 -8.29
N PRO A 189 5.92 -15.06 -9.43
CA PRO A 189 4.93 -14.00 -9.58
C PRO A 189 3.51 -14.60 -9.68
N VAL A 190 2.57 -14.02 -8.95
CA VAL A 190 1.17 -14.46 -8.90
C VAL A 190 0.26 -13.27 -9.16
N ALA A 191 -0.44 -13.30 -10.30
CA ALA A 191 -1.44 -12.30 -10.61
C ALA A 191 -2.75 -12.61 -9.87
N VAL A 192 -3.22 -11.68 -9.06
CA VAL A 192 -4.44 -11.78 -8.24
C VAL A 192 -5.45 -10.77 -8.75
N HIS A 193 -6.58 -11.22 -9.29
CA HIS A 193 -7.58 -10.33 -9.93
C HIS A 193 -6.96 -9.27 -10.86
N PRO A 194 -6.08 -9.70 -11.79
CA PRO A 194 -5.24 -8.78 -12.54
C PRO A 194 -6.05 -7.74 -13.32
N ASP A 195 -5.53 -6.52 -13.37
CA ASP A 195 -6.02 -5.48 -14.26
C ASP A 195 -5.96 -5.93 -15.74
N GLN A 196 -6.56 -5.13 -16.66
CA GLN A 196 -6.64 -5.54 -18.07
C GLN A 196 -5.28 -5.67 -18.74
N ASN A 197 -4.28 -4.93 -18.26
CA ASN A 197 -2.96 -4.87 -18.85
C ASN A 197 -2.01 -5.96 -18.28
N LEU A 198 -2.30 -6.44 -17.06
CA LEU A 198 -1.60 -7.59 -16.48
C LEU A 198 -2.16 -8.93 -16.98
N ARG A 199 -3.37 -8.95 -17.56
CA ARG A 199 -3.96 -10.12 -18.22
C ARG A 199 -3.29 -10.31 -19.58
N ILE A 200 -2.22 -11.06 -19.63
CA ILE A 200 -1.56 -11.48 -20.88
C ILE A 200 -1.91 -12.93 -21.18
#